data_67df51edfe07243b3b326f3f81057249
#
_entry.id   67df51edfe07243b3b326f3f81057249
#
_cell.length_a   1.000
_cell.length_b   1.000
_cell.length_c   1.000
_cell.angle_alpha   90.00
_cell.angle_beta   90.00
_cell.angle_gamma   90.00
#
_symmetry.space_group_name_H-M   'P 1'
#
loop_
_entity.id
_entity.type
_entity.pdbx_description
1 polymer ?
#
loop_
_entity_poly.entity_id
_entity_poly.type
_entity_poly.pdbx_seq_one_letter_code
_entity_poly.pdbx_strand_id
1 'polypeptide(L)'
;HLRRGPNAFGNKTVHKDNYSFTFLHSRLSLIDLNQRSDQPMEDDEGVICFNGEIYNFLELKKNCEEKGVKFKTSSDTEVLLKILNLYGPDGLKKLDGDWALAYYNKRLDKIILSKDRFSIRPLFYYDTGNEFYFASTITHIMKLMGSKSKLNFKRVANYISFGFKGTNLDPNAFFSGFNKFPTASYLEFNRGKKKAYKKYWSNIPQINSSLNYKQSVDLVKDKLIQSIKLRLRTDKNIGCSISAGIDSSIIAGIVKKILKKDIEFYSYAPHSKDYDESDLINLNIENLKAFNTHKYVTLPGGNPLKTLTDIVLDAGLPLNSPSDWLFHAICKSMKEDECTAFFTGSAGDDLFSGNYIDHLNYLVSIYKDKKKFEKAYANWDKKIKRLIRSPYLKDFNGYLRNIKNDPLASW
;
A
#
# COMPACT_ATOMS: atom_id res chain seq x y z
N HIS A 1 -8.06 -9.97 16.23
CA HIS A 1 -8.37 -8.55 16.08
C HIS A 1 -7.38 -7.65 16.83
N LEU A 2 -7.12 -7.91 18.10
CA LEU A 2 -6.26 -7.09 18.96
C LEU A 2 -4.82 -6.89 18.44
N ARG A 3 -4.28 -7.82 17.63
CA ARG A 3 -2.93 -7.67 17.05
C ARG A 3 -2.85 -6.59 15.96
N ARG A 4 -3.93 -6.34 15.21
CA ARG A 4 -3.95 -5.35 14.12
C ARG A 4 -4.39 -3.95 14.57
N GLY A 5 -5.20 -3.87 15.63
CA GLY A 5 -5.70 -2.61 16.18
C GLY A 5 -5.87 -2.75 17.70
N PRO A 6 -4.77 -2.58 18.45
CA PRO A 6 -4.76 -2.86 19.87
C PRO A 6 -5.35 -1.75 20.74
N ASN A 7 -5.61 -0.55 20.19
CA ASN A 7 -5.93 0.63 20.98
C ASN A 7 -7.40 0.72 21.36
N ALA A 8 -8.30 0.29 20.47
CA ALA A 8 -9.73 0.29 20.73
C ALA A 8 -10.48 -0.74 19.89
N PHE A 9 -11.65 -1.15 20.34
CA PHE A 9 -12.57 -2.01 19.62
C PHE A 9 -13.98 -1.42 19.68
N GLY A 10 -14.67 -1.39 18.54
CA GLY A 10 -16.04 -0.91 18.45
C GLY A 10 -16.88 -1.70 17.45
N ASN A 11 -18.19 -1.64 17.66
CA ASN A 11 -19.16 -2.22 16.75
C ASN A 11 -20.40 -1.32 16.65
N LYS A 12 -21.09 -1.41 15.51
CA LYS A 12 -22.37 -0.75 15.27
C LYS A 12 -23.22 -1.66 14.41
N THR A 13 -24.38 -2.06 14.94
CA THR A 13 -25.41 -2.79 14.18
C THR A 13 -26.57 -1.85 13.88
N VAL A 14 -27.07 -1.92 12.65
CA VAL A 14 -28.27 -1.21 12.20
C VAL A 14 -29.26 -2.21 11.67
N HIS A 15 -30.47 -2.19 12.21
CA HIS A 15 -31.59 -3.03 11.78
C HIS A 15 -32.55 -2.20 10.94
N LYS A 16 -32.98 -2.77 9.82
CA LYS A 16 -34.03 -2.26 8.94
C LYS A 16 -35.06 -3.40 8.71
N ASP A 17 -36.23 -3.06 8.19
CA ASP A 17 -37.31 -4.03 8.02
C ASP A 17 -36.89 -5.30 7.22
N ASN A 18 -36.09 -5.12 6.16
CA ASN A 18 -35.73 -6.18 5.23
C ASN A 18 -34.25 -6.56 5.23
N TYR A 19 -33.42 -5.89 6.02
CA TYR A 19 -31.98 -6.19 6.11
C TYR A 19 -31.36 -5.63 7.39
N SER A 20 -30.22 -6.14 7.76
CA SER A 20 -29.39 -5.60 8.82
C SER A 20 -27.92 -5.58 8.37
N PHE A 21 -27.12 -4.73 8.98
CA PHE A 21 -25.67 -4.75 8.81
C PHE A 21 -24.95 -4.43 10.11
N THR A 22 -23.74 -4.93 10.22
CA THR A 22 -22.87 -4.68 11.37
C THR A 22 -21.50 -4.23 10.91
N PHE A 23 -21.03 -3.11 11.43
CA PHE A 23 -19.64 -2.64 11.29
C PHE A 23 -18.88 -3.04 12.55
N LEU A 24 -17.69 -3.63 12.35
CA LEU A 24 -16.77 -4.01 13.41
C LEU A 24 -15.41 -3.37 13.12
N HIS A 25 -14.82 -2.74 14.11
CA HIS A 25 -13.52 -2.11 13.96
C HIS A 25 -12.59 -2.39 15.14
N SER A 26 -11.31 -2.61 14.84
CA SER A 26 -10.23 -2.57 15.82
C SER A 26 -9.22 -1.50 15.39
N ARG A 27 -9.01 -0.52 16.26
CA ARG A 27 -8.28 0.71 15.96
C ARG A 27 -6.79 0.58 16.30
N LEU A 28 -5.93 0.97 15.34
CA LEU A 28 -4.57 1.40 15.58
C LEU A 28 -4.58 2.93 15.47
N SER A 29 -4.39 3.63 16.58
CA SER A 29 -4.50 5.09 16.63
C SER A 29 -3.22 5.74 16.13
N LEU A 30 -3.32 6.52 15.04
CA LEU A 30 -2.22 7.28 14.45
C LEU A 30 -2.48 8.80 14.52
N ILE A 31 -3.72 9.23 14.32
CA ILE A 31 -4.17 10.62 14.37
C ILE A 31 -5.32 10.72 15.36
N ASP A 32 -5.31 11.73 16.23
CA ASP A 32 -6.23 11.95 17.34
C ASP A 32 -6.38 10.71 18.24
N LEU A 33 -5.48 10.56 19.20
CA LEU A 33 -5.37 9.36 20.04
C LEU A 33 -6.52 9.20 21.06
N ASN A 34 -7.46 10.14 21.12
CA ASN A 34 -8.58 10.13 22.05
C ASN A 34 -9.67 9.15 21.62
N GLN A 35 -10.43 8.65 22.61
CA GLN A 35 -11.58 7.76 22.39
C GLN A 35 -12.68 8.37 21.51
N ARG A 36 -12.82 9.71 21.48
CA ARG A 36 -13.77 10.41 20.61
C ARG A 36 -13.57 10.12 19.12
N SER A 37 -12.38 9.61 18.76
CA SER A 37 -12.01 9.21 17.39
C SER A 37 -12.09 7.70 17.16
N ASP A 38 -12.67 6.95 18.10
CA ASP A 38 -12.88 5.51 17.94
C ASP A 38 -13.93 5.22 16.87
N GLN A 39 -13.84 4.02 16.31
CA GLN A 39 -14.67 3.58 15.20
C GLN A 39 -15.46 2.32 15.57
N PRO A 40 -16.64 2.10 14.98
CA PRO A 40 -17.30 2.92 13.95
C PRO A 40 -17.64 4.33 14.45
N MET A 41 -17.23 5.36 13.68
CA MET A 41 -17.55 6.75 14.00
C MET A 41 -18.91 7.12 13.42
N GLU A 42 -19.70 7.85 14.19
CA GLU A 42 -21.09 8.17 13.85
C GLU A 42 -21.40 9.65 14.08
N ASP A 43 -22.18 10.22 13.17
CA ASP A 43 -22.85 11.50 13.35
C ASP A 43 -24.34 11.39 12.96
N ASP A 44 -25.04 12.53 12.87
CA ASP A 44 -26.48 12.55 12.55
C ASP A 44 -26.78 12.04 11.15
N GLU A 45 -25.82 12.16 10.20
CA GLU A 45 -26.00 11.83 8.80
C GLU A 45 -25.43 10.45 8.40
N GLY A 46 -24.41 9.95 9.10
CA GLY A 46 -23.75 8.72 8.70
C GLY A 46 -23.01 7.97 9.78
N VAL A 47 -22.56 6.78 9.42
CA VAL A 47 -21.67 5.91 10.21
C VAL A 47 -20.53 5.45 9.32
N ILE A 48 -19.30 5.52 9.80
CA ILE A 48 -18.11 5.07 9.04
C ILE A 48 -17.25 4.09 9.83
N CYS A 49 -16.72 3.12 9.10
CA CYS A 49 -15.67 2.21 9.52
C CYS A 49 -14.55 2.27 8.49
N PHE A 50 -13.34 2.64 8.90
CA PHE A 50 -12.25 3.02 8.01
C PHE A 50 -10.92 2.45 8.50
N ASN A 51 -10.24 1.71 7.65
CA ASN A 51 -8.86 1.24 7.84
C ASN A 51 -7.98 1.93 6.82
N GLY A 52 -7.15 2.87 7.26
CA GLY A 52 -6.29 3.67 6.39
C GLY A 52 -5.92 5.00 7.00
N GLU A 53 -5.45 5.91 6.15
CA GLU A 53 -5.16 7.31 6.47
C GLU A 53 -5.49 8.22 5.29
N ILE A 54 -6.10 9.37 5.57
CA ILE A 54 -6.37 10.43 4.59
C ILE A 54 -5.34 11.54 4.80
N TYR A 55 -4.28 11.54 4.03
CA TYR A 55 -3.12 12.43 4.24
C TYR A 55 -3.43 13.91 4.03
N ASN A 56 -4.38 14.24 3.13
CA ASN A 56 -4.83 15.62 2.89
C ASN A 56 -6.01 16.03 3.77
N PHE A 57 -6.19 15.40 4.93
CA PHE A 57 -7.36 15.68 5.80
C PHE A 57 -7.41 17.12 6.30
N LEU A 58 -6.28 17.78 6.53
CA LEU A 58 -6.26 19.18 6.99
C LEU A 58 -6.81 20.13 5.93
N GLU A 59 -6.44 19.95 4.67
CA GLU A 59 -6.93 20.72 3.54
C GLU A 59 -8.45 20.48 3.31
N LEU A 60 -8.85 19.21 3.42
CA LEU A 60 -10.27 18.85 3.31
C LEU A 60 -11.10 19.39 4.47
N LYS A 61 -10.57 19.35 5.69
CA LYS A 61 -11.20 19.93 6.88
C LYS A 61 -11.45 21.42 6.69
N LYS A 62 -10.43 22.17 6.29
CA LYS A 62 -10.55 23.60 6.00
C LYS A 62 -11.64 23.88 4.97
N ASN A 63 -11.66 23.15 3.85
CA ASN A 63 -12.70 23.30 2.82
C ASN A 63 -14.13 22.99 3.33
N CYS A 64 -14.26 22.09 4.30
CA CYS A 64 -15.55 21.80 4.95
C CYS A 64 -15.93 22.91 5.91
N GLU A 65 -14.99 23.45 6.71
CA GLU A 65 -15.22 24.55 7.64
C GLU A 65 -15.66 25.83 6.91
N GLU A 66 -15.07 26.13 5.74
CA GLU A 66 -15.50 27.22 4.86
C GLU A 66 -16.97 27.08 4.37
N LYS A 67 -17.51 25.85 4.42
CA LYS A 67 -18.93 25.55 4.13
C LYS A 67 -19.81 25.46 5.39
N GLY A 68 -19.29 25.86 6.54
CA GLY A 68 -20.02 25.84 7.80
C GLY A 68 -20.07 24.51 8.53
N VAL A 69 -19.28 23.49 8.08
CA VAL A 69 -19.21 22.18 8.75
C VAL A 69 -18.40 22.32 10.04
N LYS A 70 -18.93 21.80 11.13
CA LYS A 70 -18.25 21.76 12.43
C LYS A 70 -17.65 20.39 12.70
N PHE A 71 -16.49 20.36 13.33
CA PHE A 71 -15.77 19.16 13.72
C PHE A 71 -15.67 19.04 15.24
N LYS A 72 -15.74 17.82 15.75
CA LYS A 72 -15.62 17.47 17.18
C LYS A 72 -14.25 16.90 17.51
N THR A 73 -13.53 16.41 16.48
CA THR A 73 -12.23 15.73 16.62
C THR A 73 -11.17 16.37 15.71
N SER A 74 -9.93 15.95 15.88
CA SER A 74 -8.85 16.25 14.93
C SER A 74 -8.52 15.07 14.00
N SER A 75 -9.36 14.02 14.02
CA SER A 75 -9.16 12.79 13.25
C SER A 75 -9.47 13.00 11.77
N ASP A 76 -8.67 12.35 10.92
CA ASP A 76 -8.94 12.19 9.50
C ASP A 76 -10.23 11.39 9.24
N THR A 77 -10.58 10.47 10.15
CA THR A 77 -11.83 9.69 10.09
C THR A 77 -13.07 10.59 10.11
N GLU A 78 -13.12 11.61 10.98
CA GLU A 78 -14.23 12.55 11.00
C GLU A 78 -14.29 13.38 9.71
N VAL A 79 -13.13 13.81 9.22
CA VAL A 79 -13.06 14.53 7.94
C VAL A 79 -13.59 13.68 6.80
N LEU A 80 -13.20 12.41 6.73
CA LEU A 80 -13.68 11.45 5.74
C LEU A 80 -15.21 11.25 5.86
N LEU A 81 -15.75 11.11 7.07
CA LEU A 81 -17.20 11.03 7.32
C LEU A 81 -17.92 12.26 6.75
N LYS A 82 -17.45 13.47 7.06
CA LYS A 82 -18.05 14.71 6.57
C LYS A 82 -17.96 14.85 5.04
N ILE A 83 -16.86 14.46 4.43
CA ILE A 83 -16.71 14.44 2.96
C ILE A 83 -17.71 13.49 2.31
N LEU A 84 -17.92 12.30 2.87
CA LEU A 84 -18.91 11.35 2.35
C LEU A 84 -20.35 11.79 2.60
N ASN A 85 -20.63 12.47 3.72
CA ASN A 85 -21.94 13.10 3.95
C ASN A 85 -22.26 14.17 2.90
N LEU A 86 -21.27 15.04 2.57
CA LEU A 86 -21.44 16.15 1.63
C LEU A 86 -21.50 15.72 0.17
N TYR A 87 -20.64 14.78 -0.23
CA TYR A 87 -20.41 14.48 -1.65
C TYR A 87 -20.74 13.04 -2.05
N GLY A 88 -21.11 12.20 -1.07
CA GLY A 88 -21.29 10.77 -1.34
C GLY A 88 -20.04 10.14 -1.99
N PRO A 89 -20.22 9.23 -2.96
CA PRO A 89 -19.09 8.57 -3.65
C PRO A 89 -18.14 9.51 -4.41
N ASP A 90 -18.63 10.69 -4.85
CA ASP A 90 -17.77 11.67 -5.54
C ASP A 90 -16.74 12.29 -4.59
N GLY A 91 -16.97 12.23 -3.29
CA GLY A 91 -16.00 12.59 -2.26
C GLY A 91 -14.70 11.77 -2.35
N LEU A 92 -14.76 10.51 -2.79
CA LEU A 92 -13.60 9.63 -2.95
C LEU A 92 -12.54 10.19 -3.90
N LYS A 93 -12.94 10.97 -4.90
CA LYS A 93 -12.02 11.61 -5.86
C LYS A 93 -11.15 12.68 -5.24
N LYS A 94 -11.60 13.28 -4.12
CA LYS A 94 -10.95 14.39 -3.41
C LYS A 94 -9.87 13.91 -2.43
N LEU A 95 -9.89 12.64 -2.08
CA LEU A 95 -9.00 12.05 -1.08
C LEU A 95 -7.59 11.82 -1.64
N ASP A 96 -6.57 12.18 -0.87
CA ASP A 96 -5.21 11.69 -1.00
C ASP A 96 -4.92 10.84 0.24
N GLY A 97 -4.82 9.52 0.03
CA GLY A 97 -4.71 8.57 1.13
C GLY A 97 -4.79 7.13 0.66
N ASP A 98 -4.71 6.23 1.60
CA ASP A 98 -4.94 4.81 1.43
C ASP A 98 -6.06 4.35 2.37
N TRP A 99 -6.98 3.55 1.84
CA TRP A 99 -8.18 3.15 2.59
C TRP A 99 -8.82 1.85 2.13
N ALA A 100 -9.43 1.22 3.12
CA ALA A 100 -10.53 0.28 2.97
C ALA A 100 -11.64 0.79 3.90
N LEU A 101 -12.78 1.19 3.37
CA LEU A 101 -13.85 1.80 4.16
C LEU A 101 -15.22 1.17 3.90
N ALA A 102 -16.07 1.29 4.93
CA ALA A 102 -17.50 1.06 4.86
C ALA A 102 -18.20 2.30 5.46
N TYR A 103 -19.07 2.92 4.71
CA TYR A 103 -19.82 4.09 5.10
C TYR A 103 -21.31 3.86 4.89
N TYR A 104 -22.11 4.20 5.89
CA TYR A 104 -23.56 4.17 5.82
C TYR A 104 -24.13 5.60 5.88
N ASN A 105 -24.86 5.98 4.84
CA ASN A 105 -25.63 7.22 4.83
C ASN A 105 -27.04 6.96 5.36
N LYS A 106 -27.38 7.57 6.51
CA LYS A 106 -28.64 7.35 7.20
C LYS A 106 -29.84 7.91 6.44
N ARG A 107 -29.68 9.08 5.80
CA ARG A 107 -30.74 9.77 5.06
C ARG A 107 -31.12 9.03 3.77
N LEU A 108 -30.13 8.59 3.03
CA LEU A 108 -30.33 7.90 1.74
C LEU A 108 -30.53 6.41 1.88
N ASP A 109 -30.32 5.86 3.09
CA ASP A 109 -30.35 4.43 3.38
C ASP A 109 -29.41 3.63 2.44
N LYS A 110 -28.15 4.10 2.33
CA LYS A 110 -27.13 3.55 1.44
C LYS A 110 -25.86 3.18 2.20
N ILE A 111 -25.32 2.01 1.86
CA ILE A 111 -23.98 1.59 2.31
C ILE A 111 -23.03 1.71 1.13
N ILE A 112 -21.85 2.29 1.35
CA ILE A 112 -20.75 2.38 0.40
C ILE A 112 -19.56 1.62 0.97
N LEU A 113 -19.07 0.64 0.22
CA LEU A 113 -17.76 0.03 0.44
C LEU A 113 -16.80 0.60 -0.58
N SER A 114 -15.59 0.96 -0.18
CA SER A 114 -14.58 1.48 -1.12
C SER A 114 -13.17 1.06 -0.74
N LYS A 115 -12.33 1.01 -1.76
CA LYS A 115 -10.90 0.72 -1.65
C LYS A 115 -10.07 1.77 -2.38
N ASP A 116 -8.89 2.07 -1.83
CA ASP A 116 -7.96 3.07 -2.34
C ASP A 116 -7.47 2.82 -3.78
N ARG A 117 -6.79 3.84 -4.34
CA ARG A 117 -6.32 3.86 -5.74
C ARG A 117 -5.34 2.75 -6.09
N PHE A 118 -4.51 2.32 -5.14
CA PHE A 118 -3.40 1.38 -5.36
C PHE A 118 -3.52 0.08 -4.57
N SER A 119 -4.67 -0.16 -3.92
CA SER A 119 -4.89 -1.34 -3.08
C SER A 119 -3.91 -1.48 -1.90
N ILE A 120 -3.47 -0.36 -1.33
CA ILE A 120 -2.57 -0.34 -0.17
C ILE A 120 -3.23 -1.00 1.02
N ARG A 121 -4.51 -0.65 1.30
CA ARG A 121 -5.26 -1.30 2.39
C ARG A 121 -6.01 -2.51 1.87
N PRO A 122 -5.82 -3.69 2.50
CA PRO A 122 -6.51 -4.90 2.08
C PRO A 122 -8.01 -4.84 2.36
N LEU A 123 -8.80 -5.27 1.39
CA LEU A 123 -10.24 -5.49 1.54
C LEU A 123 -10.63 -6.73 0.75
N PHE A 124 -11.19 -7.71 1.46
CA PHE A 124 -11.71 -8.96 0.90
C PHE A 124 -13.20 -9.02 1.12
N TYR A 125 -13.90 -9.80 0.31
CA TYR A 125 -15.33 -10.05 0.48
C TYR A 125 -15.70 -11.48 0.13
N TYR A 126 -16.84 -11.90 0.67
CA TYR A 126 -17.53 -13.14 0.36
C TYR A 126 -19.02 -12.84 0.20
N ASP A 127 -19.60 -13.26 -0.92
CA ASP A 127 -20.98 -12.96 -1.28
C ASP A 127 -21.75 -14.29 -1.45
N THR A 128 -22.75 -14.54 -0.62
CA THR A 128 -23.61 -15.72 -0.70
C THR A 128 -24.84 -15.47 -1.57
N GLY A 129 -25.06 -14.23 -2.03
CA GLY A 129 -26.32 -13.79 -2.63
C GLY A 129 -27.31 -13.21 -1.61
N ASN A 130 -27.42 -13.80 -0.43
CA ASN A 130 -28.26 -13.31 0.67
C ASN A 130 -27.49 -12.50 1.71
N GLU A 131 -26.22 -12.81 1.89
CA GLU A 131 -25.33 -12.17 2.85
C GLU A 131 -24.05 -11.71 2.17
N PHE A 132 -23.54 -10.56 2.57
CA PHE A 132 -22.32 -10.00 2.07
C PHE A 132 -21.34 -9.69 3.21
N TYR A 133 -20.28 -10.47 3.28
CA TYR A 133 -19.22 -10.33 4.28
C TYR A 133 -18.03 -9.58 3.68
N PHE A 134 -17.42 -8.70 4.45
CA PHE A 134 -16.19 -8.01 4.05
C PHE A 134 -15.28 -7.80 5.26
N ALA A 135 -13.98 -7.86 5.03
CA ALA A 135 -12.98 -7.59 6.06
C ALA A 135 -11.59 -7.33 5.46
N SER A 136 -10.67 -6.84 6.29
CA SER A 136 -9.26 -6.67 5.95
C SER A 136 -8.52 -8.00 5.74
N THR A 137 -9.03 -9.12 6.25
CA THR A 137 -8.44 -10.46 6.05
C THR A 137 -9.52 -11.52 5.84
N ILE A 138 -9.19 -12.53 5.06
CA ILE A 138 -10.09 -13.66 4.80
C ILE A 138 -10.38 -14.43 6.09
N THR A 139 -9.41 -14.59 6.97
CA THR A 139 -9.57 -15.27 8.27
C THR A 139 -10.64 -14.61 9.14
N HIS A 140 -10.81 -13.30 9.08
CA HIS A 140 -11.88 -12.60 9.78
C HIS A 140 -13.25 -12.92 9.18
N ILE A 141 -13.36 -12.95 7.85
CA ILE A 141 -14.63 -13.35 7.20
C ILE A 141 -15.00 -14.78 7.58
N MET A 142 -14.04 -15.73 7.51
CA MET A 142 -14.29 -17.12 7.92
C MET A 142 -14.79 -17.23 9.36
N LYS A 143 -14.22 -16.45 10.28
CA LYS A 143 -14.66 -16.41 11.68
C LYS A 143 -16.07 -15.86 11.83
N LEU A 144 -16.43 -14.81 11.07
CA LEU A 144 -17.80 -14.27 11.08
C LEU A 144 -18.83 -15.24 10.53
N MET A 145 -18.46 -15.99 9.49
CA MET A 145 -19.32 -17.02 8.90
C MET A 145 -19.44 -18.31 9.75
N GLY A 146 -18.54 -18.51 10.72
CA GLY A 146 -18.46 -19.76 11.48
C GLY A 146 -18.05 -20.97 10.62
N SER A 147 -17.49 -20.76 9.44
CA SER A 147 -17.18 -21.81 8.48
C SER A 147 -15.75 -21.78 7.98
N LYS A 148 -15.22 -22.96 7.59
CA LYS A 148 -13.95 -23.12 6.90
C LYS A 148 -14.22 -23.20 5.40
N SER A 149 -13.44 -22.51 4.58
CA SER A 149 -13.50 -22.62 3.13
C SER A 149 -12.42 -23.55 2.58
N LYS A 150 -12.68 -24.07 1.36
CA LYS A 150 -11.71 -24.91 0.63
C LYS A 150 -10.65 -24.03 -0.02
N LEU A 151 -9.44 -24.59 -0.18
CA LEU A 151 -8.36 -23.93 -0.93
C LEU A 151 -8.76 -23.80 -2.41
N ASN A 152 -8.40 -22.67 -3.00
CA ASN A 152 -8.43 -22.47 -4.44
C ASN A 152 -7.13 -23.05 -5.05
N PHE A 153 -7.17 -24.30 -5.47
CA PHE A 153 -5.98 -24.99 -5.98
C PHE A 153 -5.36 -24.32 -7.21
N LYS A 154 -6.15 -23.71 -8.09
CA LYS A 154 -5.61 -22.93 -9.23
C LYS A 154 -4.74 -21.77 -8.73
N ARG A 155 -5.20 -21.08 -7.70
CA ARG A 155 -4.48 -19.98 -7.08
C ARG A 155 -3.19 -20.47 -6.40
N VAL A 156 -3.25 -21.60 -5.71
CA VAL A 156 -2.10 -22.23 -5.08
C VAL A 156 -1.07 -22.64 -6.14
N ALA A 157 -1.51 -23.28 -7.24
CA ALA A 157 -0.65 -23.66 -8.34
C ALA A 157 0.04 -22.44 -8.98
N ASN A 158 -0.69 -21.35 -9.23
CA ASN A 158 -0.11 -20.11 -9.74
C ASN A 158 0.95 -19.53 -8.79
N TYR A 159 0.71 -19.58 -7.48
CA TYR A 159 1.68 -19.12 -6.49
C TYR A 159 2.95 -20.00 -6.48
N ILE A 160 2.80 -21.31 -6.53
CA ILE A 160 3.95 -22.26 -6.58
C ILE A 160 4.75 -22.05 -7.85
N SER A 161 4.10 -21.86 -9.01
CA SER A 161 4.77 -21.73 -10.31
C SER A 161 5.44 -20.39 -10.54
N PHE A 162 4.84 -19.28 -10.06
CA PHE A 162 5.26 -17.91 -10.37
C PHE A 162 5.69 -17.11 -9.14
N GLY A 163 5.68 -17.72 -7.94
CA GLY A 163 5.94 -17.04 -6.69
C GLY A 163 4.92 -15.94 -6.42
N PHE A 164 5.33 -14.86 -5.73
CA PHE A 164 4.46 -13.75 -5.42
C PHE A 164 3.89 -13.05 -6.68
N LYS A 165 4.60 -13.05 -7.79
CA LYS A 165 4.12 -12.49 -9.07
C LYS A 165 2.84 -13.17 -9.54
N GLY A 166 2.70 -14.48 -9.33
CA GLY A 166 1.46 -15.21 -9.57
C GLY A 166 0.27 -14.71 -8.73
N THR A 167 0.52 -13.98 -7.64
CA THR A 167 -0.56 -13.41 -6.82
C THR A 167 -1.32 -12.27 -7.48
N ASN A 168 -0.77 -11.65 -8.50
CA ASN A 168 -1.39 -10.53 -9.20
C ASN A 168 -2.12 -10.94 -10.49
N LEU A 169 -1.88 -12.16 -10.98
CA LEU A 169 -2.46 -12.69 -12.21
C LEU A 169 -3.95 -13.08 -12.07
N ASP A 170 -4.45 -13.21 -10.85
CA ASP A 170 -5.81 -13.68 -10.60
C ASP A 170 -6.45 -12.84 -9.48
N PRO A 171 -7.63 -12.22 -9.70
CA PRO A 171 -8.34 -11.44 -8.68
C PRO A 171 -8.88 -12.29 -7.54
N ASN A 172 -9.03 -13.61 -7.74
CA ASN A 172 -9.54 -14.51 -6.73
C ASN A 172 -8.56 -14.68 -5.57
N ALA A 173 -9.06 -14.99 -4.41
CA ALA A 173 -8.26 -15.27 -3.23
C ALA A 173 -7.76 -16.72 -3.19
N PHE A 174 -6.91 -17.04 -2.21
CA PHE A 174 -6.39 -18.39 -1.98
C PHE A 174 -7.45 -19.39 -1.48
N PHE A 175 -8.63 -18.87 -1.09
CA PHE A 175 -9.76 -19.68 -0.63
C PHE A 175 -10.95 -19.48 -1.56
N SER A 176 -11.65 -20.57 -1.89
CA SER A 176 -12.76 -20.57 -2.84
C SER A 176 -13.92 -19.71 -2.35
N GLY A 177 -14.50 -18.91 -3.25
CA GLY A 177 -15.61 -18.00 -2.96
C GLY A 177 -15.19 -16.63 -2.41
N PHE A 178 -13.95 -16.49 -1.95
CA PHE A 178 -13.43 -15.21 -1.50
C PHE A 178 -12.81 -14.42 -2.66
N ASN A 179 -13.02 -13.11 -2.63
CA ASN A 179 -12.54 -12.22 -3.65
C ASN A 179 -11.83 -11.01 -3.03
N LYS A 180 -10.84 -10.47 -3.76
CA LYS A 180 -10.27 -9.16 -3.45
C LYS A 180 -11.24 -8.09 -3.92
N PHE A 181 -11.45 -7.05 -3.11
CA PHE A 181 -12.23 -5.91 -3.54
C PHE A 181 -11.49 -5.14 -4.65
N PRO A 182 -12.19 -4.72 -5.72
CA PRO A 182 -11.53 -4.06 -6.87
C PRO A 182 -10.85 -2.75 -6.46
N THR A 183 -9.66 -2.52 -7.01
CA THR A 183 -8.85 -1.31 -6.82
C THR A 183 -9.56 -0.07 -7.36
N ALA A 184 -9.37 1.09 -6.71
CA ALA A 184 -9.90 2.37 -7.14
C ALA A 184 -11.42 2.38 -7.38
N SER A 185 -12.15 1.58 -6.62
CA SER A 185 -13.57 1.31 -6.85
C SER A 185 -14.39 1.45 -5.58
N TYR A 186 -15.68 1.57 -5.79
CA TYR A 186 -16.66 1.46 -4.72
C TYR A 186 -17.84 0.57 -5.14
N LEU A 187 -18.53 0.04 -4.14
CA LEU A 187 -19.75 -0.74 -4.25
C LEU A 187 -20.83 -0.09 -3.39
N GLU A 188 -22.02 0.09 -3.94
CA GLU A 188 -23.17 0.60 -3.21
C GLU A 188 -24.17 -0.51 -2.91
N PHE A 189 -24.73 -0.47 -1.70
CA PHE A 189 -25.98 -1.14 -1.37
C PHE A 189 -27.03 -0.05 -1.16
N ASN A 190 -28.14 -0.14 -1.86
CA ASN A 190 -29.26 0.78 -1.73
C ASN A 190 -30.44 0.01 -1.13
N ARG A 191 -30.83 0.36 0.11
CA ARG A 191 -31.86 -0.35 0.88
C ARG A 191 -31.61 -1.87 0.88
N GLY A 192 -30.41 -2.28 1.26
CA GLY A 192 -29.97 -3.67 1.29
C GLY A 192 -29.67 -4.30 -0.08
N LYS A 193 -30.03 -3.67 -1.20
CA LYS A 193 -29.82 -4.23 -2.54
C LYS A 193 -28.46 -3.82 -3.12
N LYS A 194 -27.61 -4.80 -3.41
CA LYS A 194 -26.30 -4.64 -4.02
C LYS A 194 -26.40 -4.06 -5.44
N LYS A 195 -25.54 -3.10 -5.75
CA LYS A 195 -25.37 -2.51 -7.09
C LYS A 195 -24.09 -3.01 -7.75
N ALA A 196 -23.84 -2.56 -8.99
CA ALA A 196 -22.57 -2.87 -9.66
C ALA A 196 -21.41 -2.06 -9.07
N TYR A 197 -20.20 -2.60 -9.17
CA TYR A 197 -18.97 -1.87 -8.87
C TYR A 197 -18.78 -0.70 -9.80
N LYS A 198 -18.32 0.43 -9.26
CA LYS A 198 -17.99 1.64 -10.04
C LYS A 198 -16.56 2.08 -9.70
N LYS A 199 -15.79 2.39 -10.74
CA LYS A 199 -14.48 3.03 -10.56
C LYS A 199 -14.67 4.52 -10.31
N TYR A 200 -13.97 5.06 -9.28
CA TYR A 200 -13.93 6.50 -9.03
C TYR A 200 -12.64 7.14 -9.56
N TRP A 201 -11.63 6.33 -9.92
CA TRP A 201 -10.36 6.81 -10.44
C TRP A 201 -9.77 5.82 -11.47
N SER A 202 -8.96 6.35 -12.39
CA SER A 202 -8.23 5.60 -13.41
C SER A 202 -6.76 6.00 -13.39
N ASN A 203 -5.88 5.03 -13.58
CA ASN A 203 -4.43 5.22 -13.63
C ASN A 203 -3.88 5.47 -15.03
N ILE A 204 -4.72 5.85 -16.01
CA ILE A 204 -4.25 6.16 -17.34
C ILE A 204 -3.41 7.44 -17.28
N PRO A 205 -2.08 7.36 -17.48
CA PRO A 205 -1.23 8.53 -17.42
C PRO A 205 -1.52 9.44 -18.62
N GLN A 206 -1.54 10.75 -18.34
CA GLN A 206 -1.57 11.76 -19.40
C GLN A 206 -0.14 12.27 -19.61
N ILE A 207 0.36 12.10 -20.84
CA ILE A 207 1.68 12.60 -21.21
C ILE A 207 1.60 14.11 -21.38
N ASN A 208 2.38 14.84 -20.57
CA ASN A 208 2.55 16.27 -20.74
C ASN A 208 3.80 16.56 -21.58
N SER A 209 3.60 16.69 -22.91
CA SER A 209 4.69 16.95 -23.87
C SER A 209 5.22 18.39 -23.83
N SER A 210 4.62 19.30 -23.06
CA SER A 210 5.07 20.70 -22.94
C SER A 210 6.24 20.86 -21.98
N LEU A 211 6.55 19.88 -21.14
CA LEU A 211 7.63 19.93 -20.16
C LEU A 211 8.95 19.45 -20.78
N ASN A 212 10.03 20.23 -20.59
CA ASN A 212 11.37 19.74 -20.86
C ASN A 212 11.87 18.85 -19.70
N TYR A 213 13.03 18.18 -19.89
CA TYR A 213 13.60 17.26 -18.92
C TYR A 213 13.81 17.90 -17.55
N LYS A 214 14.40 19.11 -17.50
CA LYS A 214 14.68 19.81 -16.23
C LYS A 214 13.38 20.14 -15.48
N GLN A 215 12.40 20.69 -16.18
CA GLN A 215 11.07 20.98 -15.60
C GLN A 215 10.39 19.72 -15.07
N SER A 216 10.51 18.59 -15.78
CA SER A 216 9.97 17.31 -15.32
C SER A 216 10.65 16.83 -14.05
N VAL A 217 11.98 16.91 -13.96
CA VAL A 217 12.74 16.54 -12.75
C VAL A 217 12.36 17.42 -11.56
N ASP A 218 12.29 18.74 -11.75
CA ASP A 218 11.91 19.67 -10.68
C ASP A 218 10.48 19.38 -10.18
N LEU A 219 9.54 19.16 -11.10
CA LEU A 219 8.16 18.82 -10.75
C LEU A 219 8.05 17.50 -9.97
N VAL A 220 8.77 16.46 -10.41
CA VAL A 220 8.80 15.16 -9.71
C VAL A 220 9.38 15.32 -8.31
N LYS A 221 10.48 16.06 -8.16
CA LYS A 221 11.10 16.36 -6.87
C LYS A 221 10.11 17.05 -5.93
N ASP A 222 9.42 18.09 -6.41
CA ASP A 222 8.45 18.83 -5.59
C ASP A 222 7.27 17.94 -5.17
N LYS A 223 6.76 17.13 -6.09
CA LYS A 223 5.67 16.17 -5.81
C LYS A 223 6.10 15.12 -4.78
N LEU A 224 7.33 14.61 -4.86
CA LEU A 224 7.86 13.66 -3.92
C LEU A 224 8.01 14.26 -2.52
N ILE A 225 8.57 15.47 -2.42
CA ILE A 225 8.68 16.21 -1.15
C ILE A 225 7.29 16.45 -0.54
N GLN A 226 6.33 16.93 -1.35
CA GLN A 226 4.96 17.16 -0.92
C GLN A 226 4.30 15.85 -0.42
N SER A 227 4.47 14.76 -1.16
CA SER A 227 3.93 13.44 -0.80
C SER A 227 4.46 12.95 0.55
N ILE A 228 5.78 13.05 0.78
CA ILE A 228 6.39 12.66 2.05
C ILE A 228 5.92 13.58 3.18
N LYS A 229 5.86 14.90 2.94
CA LYS A 229 5.37 15.88 3.92
C LYS A 229 3.95 15.57 4.40
N LEU A 230 3.06 15.18 3.49
CA LEU A 230 1.68 14.81 3.84
C LEU A 230 1.65 13.55 4.73
N ARG A 231 2.46 12.56 4.44
CA ARG A 231 2.52 11.27 5.16
C ARG A 231 3.24 11.34 6.51
N LEU A 232 3.91 12.45 6.80
CA LEU A 232 4.47 12.73 8.12
C LEU A 232 3.45 13.31 9.11
N ARG A 233 2.19 13.47 8.72
CA ARG A 233 1.09 13.95 9.58
C ARG A 233 0.58 12.81 10.44
N THR A 234 1.12 12.68 11.63
CA THR A 234 0.71 11.67 12.62
C THR A 234 1.06 12.16 14.02
N ASP A 235 0.34 11.68 15.02
CA ASP A 235 0.60 11.93 16.44
C ASP A 235 1.48 10.82 17.09
N LYS A 236 2.04 9.95 16.25
CA LYS A 236 2.90 8.82 16.66
C LYS A 236 4.29 8.92 16.05
N ASN A 237 5.25 8.23 16.69
CA ASN A 237 6.59 8.12 16.17
C ASN A 237 6.60 7.34 14.85
N ILE A 238 7.46 7.80 13.95
CA ILE A 238 7.65 7.22 12.62
C ILE A 238 9.05 6.64 12.52
N GLY A 239 9.16 5.44 11.95
CA GLY A 239 10.41 4.87 11.49
C GLY A 239 10.59 5.02 9.98
N CYS A 240 11.83 4.96 9.52
CA CYS A 240 12.17 4.97 8.10
C CYS A 240 13.23 3.91 7.81
N SER A 241 13.05 3.14 6.74
CA SER A 241 14.11 2.25 6.29
C SER A 241 15.23 3.05 5.61
N ILE A 242 16.47 2.64 5.86
CA ILE A 242 17.62 3.12 5.11
C ILE A 242 18.45 1.91 4.65
N SER A 243 18.77 1.89 3.37
CA SER A 243 19.60 0.86 2.71
C SER A 243 20.62 1.55 1.81
N ALA A 244 21.45 0.79 1.12
CA ALA A 244 22.31 1.32 0.06
C ALA A 244 21.50 1.71 -1.20
N GLY A 245 20.21 1.33 -1.28
CA GLY A 245 19.34 1.63 -2.42
C GLY A 245 18.95 3.10 -2.49
N ILE A 246 18.79 3.60 -3.73
CA ILE A 246 18.48 5.01 -4.01
C ILE A 246 17.12 5.43 -3.44
N ASP A 247 16.10 4.55 -3.49
CA ASP A 247 14.73 4.88 -3.10
C ASP A 247 14.62 5.19 -1.61
N SER A 248 15.16 4.32 -0.76
CA SER A 248 15.17 4.54 0.69
C SER A 248 16.04 5.76 1.06
N SER A 249 17.18 5.94 0.38
CA SER A 249 18.10 7.05 0.61
C SER A 249 17.48 8.41 0.25
N ILE A 250 16.70 8.48 -0.84
CA ILE A 250 15.98 9.70 -1.24
C ILE A 250 14.92 10.04 -0.17
N ILE A 251 14.13 9.07 0.28
CA ILE A 251 13.11 9.29 1.32
C ILE A 251 13.77 9.80 2.61
N ALA A 252 14.80 9.10 3.10
CA ALA A 252 15.55 9.50 4.28
C ALA A 252 16.16 10.90 4.14
N GLY A 253 16.73 11.22 2.97
CA GLY A 253 17.28 12.52 2.65
C GLY A 253 16.24 13.64 2.66
N ILE A 254 15.05 13.41 2.10
CA ILE A 254 13.95 14.38 2.12
C ILE A 254 13.49 14.61 3.57
N VAL A 255 13.25 13.55 4.33
CA VAL A 255 12.79 13.65 5.72
C VAL A 255 13.81 14.43 6.56
N LYS A 256 15.07 14.00 6.56
CA LYS A 256 16.11 14.57 7.45
C LYS A 256 16.65 15.91 6.99
N LYS A 257 17.01 16.06 5.70
CA LYS A 257 17.69 17.26 5.20
C LYS A 257 16.74 18.37 4.73
N ILE A 258 15.63 18.01 4.09
CA ILE A 258 14.70 18.98 3.51
C ILE A 258 13.62 19.36 4.53
N LEU A 259 12.94 18.36 5.10
CA LEU A 259 11.83 18.58 6.02
C LEU A 259 12.28 18.78 7.48
N LYS A 260 13.57 18.52 7.79
CA LYS A 260 14.18 18.71 9.12
C LYS A 260 13.44 17.95 10.23
N LYS A 261 12.96 16.72 9.92
CA LYS A 261 12.29 15.86 10.88
C LYS A 261 13.27 14.86 11.48
N ASP A 262 13.20 14.71 12.80
CA ASP A 262 13.90 13.64 13.52
C ASP A 262 12.95 12.45 13.61
N ILE A 263 13.38 11.33 13.04
CA ILE A 263 12.69 10.04 13.07
C ILE A 263 13.70 8.92 13.22
N GLU A 264 13.24 7.75 13.65
CA GLU A 264 14.09 6.58 13.78
C GLU A 264 14.39 5.94 12.42
N PHE A 265 15.66 5.56 12.20
CA PHE A 265 16.09 4.88 10.98
C PHE A 265 16.46 3.44 11.28
N TYR A 266 16.08 2.54 10.38
CA TYR A 266 16.32 1.11 10.51
C TYR A 266 16.99 0.55 9.26
N SER A 267 18.07 -0.20 9.47
CA SER A 267 18.75 -0.94 8.41
C SER A 267 18.84 -2.41 8.77
N TYR A 268 18.88 -3.25 7.77
CA TYR A 268 19.19 -4.66 7.97
C TYR A 268 20.69 -4.88 8.02
N ALA A 269 21.15 -5.62 9.02
CA ALA A 269 22.52 -6.09 9.12
C ALA A 269 22.63 -7.53 8.58
N PRO A 270 23.18 -7.74 7.39
CA PRO A 270 23.28 -9.08 6.80
C PRO A 270 24.31 -9.93 7.53
N HIS A 271 24.05 -11.25 7.58
CA HIS A 271 25.00 -12.21 8.13
C HIS A 271 26.06 -12.68 7.10
N SER A 272 25.87 -12.35 5.82
CA SER A 272 26.75 -12.75 4.72
C SER A 272 27.44 -11.54 4.11
N LYS A 273 28.75 -11.65 3.92
CA LYS A 273 29.58 -10.63 3.25
C LYS A 273 29.13 -10.36 1.80
N ASP A 274 28.55 -11.33 1.12
CA ASP A 274 28.10 -11.21 -0.28
C ASP A 274 26.91 -10.25 -0.44
N TYR A 275 26.20 -9.96 0.63
CA TYR A 275 25.02 -9.07 0.68
C TYR A 275 25.21 -7.95 1.68
N ASP A 276 26.45 -7.71 2.13
CA ASP A 276 26.74 -6.66 3.10
C ASP A 276 26.83 -5.30 2.40
N GLU A 277 25.88 -4.44 2.71
CA GLU A 277 25.80 -3.05 2.23
C GLU A 277 26.17 -2.06 3.34
N SER A 278 26.72 -2.51 4.45
CA SER A 278 26.95 -1.70 5.65
C SER A 278 27.80 -0.45 5.38
N ASP A 279 28.81 -0.55 4.54
CA ASP A 279 29.67 0.59 4.21
C ASP A 279 28.87 1.74 3.55
N LEU A 280 28.00 1.40 2.60
CA LEU A 280 27.15 2.39 1.92
C LEU A 280 26.05 2.92 2.83
N ILE A 281 25.50 2.07 3.69
CA ILE A 281 24.53 2.48 4.70
C ILE A 281 25.17 3.44 5.68
N ASN A 282 26.37 3.13 6.21
CA ASN A 282 27.12 3.99 7.12
C ASN A 282 27.42 5.35 6.50
N LEU A 283 27.83 5.37 5.24
CA LEU A 283 28.02 6.62 4.48
C LEU A 283 26.72 7.45 4.41
N ASN A 284 25.57 6.82 4.19
CA ASN A 284 24.28 7.48 4.20
C ASN A 284 23.94 8.04 5.59
N ILE A 285 24.17 7.27 6.66
CA ILE A 285 23.93 7.68 8.05
C ILE A 285 24.79 8.89 8.42
N GLU A 286 26.08 8.86 8.04
CA GLU A 286 27.01 9.96 8.24
C GLU A 286 26.54 11.22 7.53
N ASN A 287 26.22 11.10 6.24
CA ASN A 287 25.70 12.20 5.42
C ASN A 287 24.41 12.79 6.00
N LEU A 288 23.53 11.99 6.59
CA LEU A 288 22.29 12.41 7.21
C LEU A 288 22.47 12.91 8.65
N LYS A 289 23.65 12.71 9.26
CA LYS A 289 23.91 12.95 10.69
C LYS A 289 22.90 12.21 11.58
N ALA A 290 22.65 10.94 11.28
CA ALA A 290 21.60 10.13 11.88
C ALA A 290 22.13 9.05 12.84
N PHE A 291 23.34 9.16 13.36
CA PHE A 291 23.97 8.15 14.22
C PHE A 291 23.16 7.80 15.46
N ASN A 292 22.57 8.80 16.11
CA ASN A 292 21.81 8.61 17.35
C ASN A 292 20.39 8.09 17.13
N THR A 293 19.92 8.09 15.88
CA THR A 293 18.55 7.68 15.50
C THR A 293 18.56 6.50 14.52
N HIS A 294 19.69 5.80 14.39
CA HIS A 294 19.82 4.67 13.48
C HIS A 294 20.10 3.37 14.23
N LYS A 295 19.44 2.30 13.81
CA LYS A 295 19.64 0.93 14.33
C LYS A 295 19.83 -0.07 13.20
N TYR A 296 20.83 -0.93 13.38
CA TYR A 296 20.94 -2.16 12.60
C TYR A 296 20.07 -3.25 13.23
N VAL A 297 19.17 -3.81 12.43
CA VAL A 297 18.30 -4.91 12.83
C VAL A 297 18.85 -6.21 12.26
N THR A 298 19.09 -7.17 13.12
CA THR A 298 19.48 -8.53 12.76
C THR A 298 18.27 -9.45 12.71
N LEU A 299 18.32 -10.49 11.90
CA LEU A 299 17.31 -11.52 11.96
C LEU A 299 17.37 -12.20 13.34
N PRO A 300 16.20 -12.42 13.97
CA PRO A 300 16.18 -13.08 15.27
C PRO A 300 16.74 -14.51 15.13
N GLY A 301 17.55 -14.94 16.08
CA GLY A 301 17.99 -16.32 16.20
C GLY A 301 16.80 -17.27 16.38
N GLY A 302 17.01 -18.56 16.13
CA GLY A 302 16.00 -19.59 16.33
C GLY A 302 15.52 -20.23 15.03
N ASN A 303 14.34 -20.85 15.05
CA ASN A 303 13.80 -21.57 13.90
C ASN A 303 13.09 -20.61 12.93
N PRO A 304 13.67 -20.33 11.74
CA PRO A 304 13.07 -19.44 10.75
C PRO A 304 11.69 -19.91 10.28
N LEU A 305 11.49 -21.24 10.14
CA LEU A 305 10.22 -21.80 9.69
C LEU A 305 9.09 -21.50 10.66
N LYS A 306 9.37 -21.49 11.96
CA LYS A 306 8.37 -21.10 12.96
C LYS A 306 7.93 -19.65 12.77
N THR A 307 8.87 -18.72 12.66
CA THR A 307 8.57 -17.30 12.45
C THR A 307 7.79 -17.07 11.15
N LEU A 308 8.22 -17.71 10.05
CA LEU A 308 7.52 -17.60 8.77
C LEU A 308 6.10 -18.19 8.85
N THR A 309 5.92 -19.30 9.56
CA THR A 309 4.59 -19.87 9.79
C THR A 309 3.70 -18.92 10.58
N ASP A 310 4.23 -18.29 11.64
CA ASP A 310 3.48 -17.33 12.44
C ASP A 310 3.07 -16.11 11.60
N ILE A 311 3.94 -15.60 10.75
CA ILE A 311 3.63 -14.51 9.81
C ILE A 311 2.50 -14.90 8.85
N VAL A 312 2.55 -16.10 8.26
CA VAL A 312 1.50 -16.61 7.36
C VAL A 312 0.17 -16.75 8.08
N LEU A 313 0.17 -17.28 9.30
CA LEU A 313 -1.05 -17.45 10.10
C LEU A 313 -1.66 -16.10 10.49
N ASP A 314 -0.85 -15.12 10.85
CA ASP A 314 -1.31 -13.77 11.21
C ASP A 314 -1.83 -12.99 9.99
N ALA A 315 -1.16 -13.11 8.84
CA ALA A 315 -1.59 -12.47 7.59
C ALA A 315 -2.81 -13.17 6.95
N GLY A 316 -2.95 -14.48 7.17
CA GLY A 316 -3.94 -15.33 6.50
C GLY A 316 -3.67 -15.50 5.00
N LEU A 317 -2.45 -15.23 4.56
CA LEU A 317 -1.98 -15.27 3.17
C LEU A 317 -0.56 -15.83 3.12
N PRO A 318 -0.14 -16.49 2.02
CA PRO A 318 1.23 -16.90 1.85
C PRO A 318 2.17 -15.69 1.77
N LEU A 319 3.43 -15.91 2.09
CA LEU A 319 4.48 -14.89 2.03
C LEU A 319 4.66 -14.36 0.60
N ASN A 320 4.92 -13.07 0.46
CA ASN A 320 5.31 -12.51 -0.83
C ASN A 320 6.76 -12.89 -1.17
N SER A 321 7.64 -12.82 -0.17
CA SER A 321 9.05 -13.18 -0.33
C SER A 321 9.67 -13.52 1.03
N PRO A 322 10.89 -14.12 1.07
CA PRO A 322 11.64 -14.24 2.32
C PRO A 322 11.92 -12.91 3.02
N SER A 323 11.86 -11.79 2.31
CA SER A 323 11.99 -10.43 2.89
C SER A 323 10.91 -10.10 3.91
N ASP A 324 9.76 -10.80 3.89
CA ASP A 324 8.71 -10.62 4.90
C ASP A 324 9.22 -10.96 6.32
N TRP A 325 10.17 -11.89 6.44
CA TRP A 325 10.84 -12.18 7.71
C TRP A 325 11.67 -10.99 8.21
N LEU A 326 12.40 -10.36 7.29
CA LEU A 326 13.18 -9.16 7.57
C LEU A 326 12.27 -8.00 8.01
N PHE A 327 11.19 -7.75 7.27
CA PHE A 327 10.20 -6.75 7.65
C PHE A 327 9.59 -7.01 9.03
N HIS A 328 9.33 -8.28 9.36
CA HIS A 328 8.85 -8.66 10.68
C HIS A 328 9.87 -8.31 11.79
N ALA A 329 11.16 -8.54 11.56
CA ALA A 329 12.21 -8.19 12.51
C ALA A 329 12.30 -6.66 12.72
N ILE A 330 12.23 -5.89 11.62
CA ILE A 330 12.21 -4.43 11.69
C ILE A 330 10.97 -3.94 12.46
N CYS A 331 9.78 -4.46 12.17
CA CYS A 331 8.55 -4.10 12.87
C CYS A 331 8.63 -4.41 14.37
N LYS A 332 9.32 -5.47 14.76
CA LYS A 332 9.55 -5.79 16.17
C LYS A 332 10.45 -4.73 16.84
N SER A 333 11.56 -4.35 16.20
CA SER A 333 12.43 -3.29 16.70
C SER A 333 11.71 -1.94 16.79
N MET A 334 10.92 -1.60 15.75
CA MET A 334 10.09 -0.40 15.75
C MET A 334 9.12 -0.35 16.94
N LYS A 335 8.51 -1.50 17.28
CA LYS A 335 7.59 -1.57 18.41
C LYS A 335 8.31 -1.29 19.75
N GLU A 336 9.55 -1.73 19.89
CA GLU A 336 10.40 -1.45 21.07
C GLU A 336 10.71 0.06 21.16
N ASP A 337 10.78 0.77 20.03
CA ASP A 337 11.00 2.22 19.93
C ASP A 337 9.69 3.03 19.88
N GLU A 338 8.54 2.39 20.13
CA GLU A 338 7.21 3.01 20.07
C GLU A 338 6.88 3.65 18.71
N CYS A 339 7.56 3.23 17.64
CA CYS A 339 7.26 3.63 16.28
C CYS A 339 6.06 2.83 15.74
N THR A 340 5.07 3.55 15.20
CA THR A 340 3.80 2.95 14.74
C THR A 340 3.61 3.02 13.22
N ALA A 341 4.28 3.96 12.55
CA ALA A 341 4.28 4.12 11.11
C ALA A 341 5.68 3.95 10.53
N PHE A 342 5.79 3.50 9.28
CA PHE A 342 7.08 3.17 8.66
C PHE A 342 7.16 3.63 7.21
N PHE A 343 8.17 4.43 6.90
CA PHE A 343 8.54 4.75 5.53
C PHE A 343 9.49 3.72 4.95
N THR A 344 9.20 3.26 3.74
CA THR A 344 10.07 2.35 2.99
C THR A 344 10.28 2.84 1.57
N GLY A 345 11.39 2.45 0.92
CA GLY A 345 11.64 2.65 -0.50
C GLY A 345 10.87 1.67 -1.41
N SER A 346 10.01 0.82 -0.85
CA SER A 346 9.28 -0.18 -1.63
C SER A 346 8.44 0.44 -2.73
N ALA A 347 8.45 -0.18 -3.92
CA ALA A 347 7.77 0.27 -5.14
C ALA A 347 8.35 1.55 -5.79
N GLY A 348 9.49 2.06 -5.35
CA GLY A 348 10.21 3.12 -6.05
C GLY A 348 10.58 2.70 -7.47
N ASP A 349 11.16 1.51 -7.62
CA ASP A 349 11.47 0.90 -8.91
C ASP A 349 10.24 0.76 -9.83
N ASP A 350 9.07 0.42 -9.27
CA ASP A 350 7.84 0.25 -10.05
C ASP A 350 7.34 1.60 -10.61
N LEU A 351 7.62 2.70 -9.91
CA LEU A 351 7.19 4.04 -10.32
C LEU A 351 8.21 4.74 -11.22
N PHE A 352 9.51 4.63 -10.90
CA PHE A 352 10.57 5.41 -11.55
C PHE A 352 11.44 4.60 -12.49
N SER A 353 11.16 3.30 -12.67
CA SER A 353 12.07 2.32 -13.26
C SER A 353 13.37 2.16 -12.45
N GLY A 354 14.13 1.12 -12.75
CA GLY A 354 15.41 0.85 -12.09
C GLY A 354 15.75 -0.63 -12.10
N ASN A 355 14.76 -1.47 -12.35
CA ASN A 355 14.96 -2.89 -12.48
C ASN A 355 15.73 -3.23 -13.76
N TYR A 356 16.53 -4.30 -13.74
CA TYR A 356 17.27 -4.74 -14.93
C TYR A 356 16.39 -5.05 -16.14
N ILE A 357 15.14 -5.49 -15.90
CA ILE A 357 14.17 -5.73 -16.96
C ILE A 357 13.71 -4.44 -17.65
N ASP A 358 13.67 -3.32 -16.93
CA ASP A 358 13.25 -2.03 -17.47
C ASP A 358 14.23 -1.50 -18.51
N HIS A 359 15.52 -1.78 -18.34
CA HIS A 359 16.51 -1.47 -19.35
C HIS A 359 16.26 -2.25 -20.66
N LEU A 360 15.85 -3.52 -20.55
CA LEU A 360 15.49 -4.32 -21.72
C LEU A 360 14.21 -3.82 -22.37
N ASN A 361 13.19 -3.49 -21.58
CA ASN A 361 11.94 -2.90 -22.06
C ASN A 361 12.20 -1.58 -22.78
N TYR A 362 13.05 -0.73 -22.23
CA TYR A 362 13.47 0.51 -22.89
C TYR A 362 14.14 0.24 -24.23
N LEU A 363 15.12 -0.70 -24.30
CA LEU A 363 15.78 -1.08 -25.55
C LEU A 363 14.76 -1.60 -26.59
N VAL A 364 13.78 -2.39 -26.17
CA VAL A 364 12.69 -2.85 -27.04
C VAL A 364 11.86 -1.68 -27.55
N SER A 365 11.48 -0.73 -26.69
CA SER A 365 10.66 0.43 -27.06
C SER A 365 11.29 1.33 -28.12
N ILE A 366 12.61 1.41 -28.15
CA ILE A 366 13.38 2.23 -29.11
C ILE A 366 14.00 1.40 -30.25
N TYR A 367 13.72 0.10 -30.33
CA TYR A 367 14.39 -0.83 -31.27
C TYR A 367 14.30 -0.41 -32.75
N LYS A 368 13.22 0.24 -33.14
CA LYS A 368 13.02 0.76 -34.51
C LYS A 368 13.83 2.02 -34.81
N ASP A 369 14.24 2.80 -33.81
CA ASP A 369 15.12 3.95 -33.97
C ASP A 369 16.58 3.49 -33.83
N LYS A 370 17.20 3.08 -34.94
CA LYS A 370 18.56 2.50 -34.96
C LYS A 370 19.58 3.35 -34.23
N LYS A 371 19.58 4.67 -34.44
CA LYS A 371 20.57 5.59 -33.83
C LYS A 371 20.43 5.65 -32.31
N LYS A 372 19.22 5.74 -31.79
CA LYS A 372 18.95 5.72 -30.34
C LYS A 372 19.26 4.34 -29.76
N PHE A 373 18.85 3.28 -30.45
CA PHE A 373 19.06 1.91 -30.01
C PHE A 373 20.54 1.57 -29.88
N GLU A 374 21.37 1.82 -30.88
CA GLU A 374 22.82 1.53 -30.85
C GLU A 374 23.52 2.22 -29.67
N LYS A 375 23.21 3.49 -29.45
CA LYS A 375 23.75 4.25 -28.31
C LYS A 375 23.30 3.69 -26.96
N ALA A 376 22.03 3.37 -26.82
CA ALA A 376 21.47 2.84 -25.58
C ALA A 376 21.94 1.41 -25.30
N TYR A 377 22.00 0.56 -26.35
CA TYR A 377 22.50 -0.79 -26.25
C TYR A 377 23.98 -0.85 -25.85
N ALA A 378 24.83 -0.04 -26.47
CA ALA A 378 26.25 0.03 -26.09
C ALA A 378 26.43 0.48 -24.62
N ASN A 379 25.62 1.43 -24.16
CA ASN A 379 25.66 1.86 -22.76
C ASN A 379 25.17 0.73 -21.81
N TRP A 380 24.08 0.04 -22.15
CA TRP A 380 23.58 -1.11 -21.40
C TRP A 380 24.60 -2.24 -21.35
N ASP A 381 25.16 -2.65 -22.49
CA ASP A 381 26.12 -3.75 -22.57
C ASP A 381 27.38 -3.46 -21.72
N LYS A 382 27.89 -2.22 -21.78
CA LYS A 382 29.09 -1.80 -21.05
C LYS A 382 28.84 -1.62 -19.55
N LYS A 383 27.72 -0.99 -19.15
CA LYS A 383 27.52 -0.54 -17.76
C LYS A 383 26.57 -1.42 -16.95
N ILE A 384 25.49 -1.90 -17.56
CA ILE A 384 24.40 -2.57 -16.84
C ILE A 384 24.53 -4.08 -16.90
N LYS A 385 24.71 -4.64 -18.09
CA LYS A 385 24.74 -6.09 -18.32
C LYS A 385 25.70 -6.84 -17.40
N ARG A 386 26.84 -6.25 -17.07
CA ARG A 386 27.84 -6.85 -16.14
C ARG A 386 27.32 -7.01 -14.71
N LEU A 387 26.36 -6.17 -14.30
CA LEU A 387 25.77 -6.19 -12.95
C LEU A 387 24.63 -7.20 -12.85
N ILE A 388 24.08 -7.63 -13.98
CA ILE A 388 22.95 -8.56 -14.03
C ILE A 388 23.43 -9.95 -13.66
N ARG A 389 22.77 -10.61 -12.74
CA ARG A 389 23.06 -12.01 -12.36
C ARG A 389 22.32 -13.01 -13.24
N SER A 390 21.08 -12.72 -13.62
CA SER A 390 20.22 -13.59 -14.43
C SER A 390 20.74 -13.73 -15.87
N PRO A 391 21.07 -14.92 -16.36
CA PRO A 391 21.46 -15.15 -17.76
C PRO A 391 20.38 -14.69 -18.75
N TYR A 392 19.11 -14.87 -18.41
CA TYR A 392 17.97 -14.46 -19.22
C TYR A 392 17.96 -12.94 -19.48
N LEU A 393 18.24 -12.13 -18.46
CA LEU A 393 18.27 -10.67 -18.58
C LEU A 393 19.58 -10.14 -19.20
N LYS A 394 20.58 -11.00 -19.44
CA LYS A 394 21.81 -10.68 -20.20
C LYS A 394 21.65 -10.89 -21.69
N ASP A 395 20.67 -11.67 -22.12
CA ASP A 395 20.40 -11.98 -23.54
C ASP A 395 19.28 -11.10 -24.09
N PHE A 396 19.63 -9.90 -24.59
CA PHE A 396 18.68 -9.00 -25.21
C PHE A 396 17.95 -9.63 -26.42
N ASN A 397 18.68 -10.40 -27.24
CA ASN A 397 18.07 -11.00 -28.45
C ASN A 397 17.07 -12.10 -28.08
N GLY A 398 17.37 -12.91 -27.08
CA GLY A 398 16.43 -13.88 -26.52
C GLY A 398 15.20 -13.19 -25.90
N TYR A 399 15.44 -12.13 -25.15
CA TYR A 399 14.36 -11.31 -24.57
C TYR A 399 13.44 -10.72 -25.64
N LEU A 400 14.00 -10.11 -26.70
CA LEU A 400 13.26 -9.53 -27.81
C LEU A 400 12.44 -10.59 -28.58
N ARG A 401 13.01 -11.79 -28.79
CA ARG A 401 12.26 -12.91 -29.42
C ARG A 401 11.06 -13.33 -28.58
N ASN A 402 11.23 -13.44 -27.26
CA ASN A 402 10.16 -13.84 -26.37
C ASN A 402 9.01 -12.81 -26.37
N ILE A 403 9.34 -11.50 -26.32
CA ILE A 403 8.30 -10.46 -26.42
C ILE A 403 7.58 -10.49 -27.75
N LYS A 404 8.29 -10.66 -28.86
CA LYS A 404 7.66 -10.74 -30.21
C LYS A 404 6.71 -11.94 -30.36
N ASN A 405 6.99 -13.02 -29.63
CA ASN A 405 6.19 -14.25 -29.68
C ASN A 405 5.11 -14.28 -28.56
N ASP A 406 5.04 -13.29 -27.68
CA ASP A 406 4.02 -13.22 -26.65
C ASP A 406 2.71 -12.64 -27.25
N PRO A 407 1.64 -13.45 -27.33
CA PRO A 407 0.36 -12.98 -27.88
C PRO A 407 -0.30 -11.88 -27.04
N LEU A 408 0.17 -11.67 -25.79
CA LEU A 408 -0.29 -10.60 -24.90
C LEU A 408 0.57 -9.33 -25.00
N ALA A 409 1.71 -9.38 -25.68
CA ALA A 409 2.56 -8.23 -25.94
C ALA A 409 2.06 -7.45 -27.17
N SER A 410 0.86 -6.91 -27.07
CA SER A 410 0.38 -5.92 -28.05
C SER A 410 1.00 -4.56 -27.73
N TRP A 411 2.11 -4.25 -28.39
CA TRP A 411 2.81 -2.95 -28.35
C TRP A 411 2.58 -2.16 -29.65
#